data_bced814ec2c1b183bdd789e336114e73
#
_entry.id   bced814ec2c1b183bdd789e336114e73
#
_cell.length_a   1.000
_cell.length_b   1.000
_cell.length_c   1.000
_cell.angle_alpha   90.00
_cell.angle_beta   90.00
_cell.angle_gamma   90.00
#
_symmetry.space_group_name_H-M   'P 1'
#
loop_
_entity.id
_entity.type
_entity.pdbx_description
1 polymer ?
#
loop_
_entity_poly.entity_id
_entity_poly.type
_entity_poly.pdbx_seq_one_letter_code
_entity_poly.pdbx_strand_id
1 'polypeptide(L)'
;ARDRAAVFYLGDETLKGFLHIGTSSIAVLPNEIKSFSWSPDGKSLAYLALKDNLINLVIADASGKNPKTTFRTPITDARISWVSSEKIAFQTAPSGLAEGFIFAFARSSNAFSKVYGPGFGLQSLWSPNGTQILLSQAARENGGIKTGIYDTAKKQYAALDVSTLTDKCVWGGTKEIVCAVPRDIPALTVLPDDWLRGEFDSGDRIVRIDAEKNQSED
;
A
#
# COMPACT_ATOMS: atom_id res chain seq x y z
N ALA A 1 -8.02 17.44 1.06
CA ALA A 1 -8.37 17.80 2.44
C ALA A 1 -7.07 17.95 3.24
N ARG A 2 -6.62 19.20 3.46
CA ARG A 2 -5.37 19.49 4.20
C ARG A 2 -5.57 19.59 5.72
N ASP A 3 -6.78 19.35 6.20
CA ASP A 3 -7.25 19.59 7.57
C ASP A 3 -7.57 18.30 8.34
N ARG A 4 -7.14 17.15 7.84
CA ARG A 4 -7.43 15.85 8.45
C ARG A 4 -6.21 14.96 8.50
N ALA A 5 -6.05 14.27 9.61
CA ALA A 5 -5.02 13.26 9.82
C ALA A 5 -5.60 12.05 10.56
N ALA A 6 -5.12 10.87 10.22
CA ALA A 6 -5.29 9.69 11.06
C ALA A 6 -3.99 9.50 11.84
N VAL A 7 -4.09 9.41 13.15
CA VAL A 7 -2.94 9.21 14.03
C VAL A 7 -3.10 7.84 14.69
N PHE A 8 -2.06 7.02 14.55
CA PHE A 8 -1.97 5.72 15.20
C PHE A 8 -0.83 5.72 16.20
N TYR A 9 -1.06 5.14 17.35
CA TYR A 9 -0.08 5.04 18.41
C TYR A 9 -0.23 3.73 19.18
N LEU A 10 0.84 3.27 19.78
CA LEU A 10 0.81 2.10 20.65
C LEU A 10 0.44 2.56 22.08
N GLY A 11 -0.70 2.10 22.58
CA GLY A 11 -1.16 2.38 23.95
C GLY A 11 -1.61 1.07 24.60
N ASP A 12 -1.07 0.78 25.80
CA ASP A 12 -1.34 -0.46 26.54
C ASP A 12 -1.12 -1.71 25.66
N GLU A 13 0.00 -1.76 24.93
CA GLU A 13 0.39 -2.81 23.98
C GLU A 13 -0.58 -3.05 22.83
N THR A 14 -1.55 -2.17 22.63
CA THR A 14 -2.51 -2.23 21.51
C THR A 14 -2.39 -1.04 20.60
N LEU A 15 -2.58 -1.26 19.29
CA LEU A 15 -2.64 -0.19 18.32
C LEU A 15 -3.96 0.57 18.50
N LYS A 16 -3.85 1.84 18.87
CA LYS A 16 -4.98 2.77 18.99
C LYS A 16 -4.90 3.81 17.89
N GLY A 17 -6.04 4.31 17.46
CA GLY A 17 -6.09 5.32 16.42
C GLY A 17 -7.16 6.37 16.66
N PHE A 18 -6.91 7.56 16.15
CA PHE A 18 -7.92 8.61 16.11
C PHE A 18 -7.79 9.45 14.84
N LEU A 19 -8.89 10.06 14.46
CA LEU A 19 -8.96 11.03 13.38
C LEU A 19 -8.91 12.44 13.98
N HIS A 20 -7.97 13.24 13.52
CA HIS A 20 -7.93 14.67 13.77
C HIS A 20 -8.61 15.38 12.60
N ILE A 21 -9.62 16.18 12.88
CA ILE A 21 -10.47 16.83 11.87
C ILE A 21 -10.54 18.33 12.18
N GLY A 22 -10.00 19.16 11.28
CA GLY A 22 -9.93 20.60 11.49
C GLY A 22 -9.07 20.96 12.70
N THR A 23 -9.46 21.99 13.42
CA THR A 23 -8.68 22.52 14.55
C THR A 23 -9.05 21.93 15.91
N SER A 24 -10.14 21.16 16.03
CA SER A 24 -10.67 20.82 17.35
C SER A 24 -11.49 19.53 17.46
N SER A 25 -11.72 18.79 16.36
CA SER A 25 -12.52 17.57 16.42
C SER A 25 -11.65 16.33 16.37
N ILE A 26 -11.83 15.42 17.34
CA ILE A 26 -11.17 14.12 17.40
C ILE A 26 -12.25 13.04 17.36
N ALA A 27 -12.12 12.08 16.45
CA ALA A 27 -12.94 10.89 16.43
C ALA A 27 -12.05 9.67 16.71
N VAL A 28 -12.36 8.91 17.76
CA VAL A 28 -11.64 7.69 18.08
C VAL A 28 -12.01 6.60 17.08
N LEU A 29 -11.00 5.96 16.50
CA LEU A 29 -11.19 4.81 15.64
C LEU A 29 -11.39 3.54 16.49
N PRO A 30 -12.10 2.54 15.98
CA PRO A 30 -12.21 1.24 16.66
C PRO A 30 -10.84 0.66 16.98
N ASN A 31 -10.73 -0.07 18.09
CA ASN A 31 -9.57 -0.91 18.36
C ASN A 31 -9.48 -2.01 17.28
N GLU A 32 -8.28 -2.57 17.09
CA GLU A 32 -8.03 -3.69 16.14
C GLU A 32 -8.06 -3.31 14.65
N ILE A 33 -7.92 -2.02 14.32
CA ILE A 33 -7.68 -1.62 12.92
C ILE A 33 -6.32 -2.16 12.48
N LYS A 34 -6.32 -2.92 11.37
CA LYS A 34 -5.12 -3.49 10.76
C LYS A 34 -4.56 -2.63 9.63
N SER A 35 -5.42 -1.94 8.92
CA SER A 35 -5.05 -1.07 7.81
C SER A 35 -6.11 -0.01 7.58
N PHE A 36 -5.71 1.12 7.02
CA PHE A 36 -6.54 2.29 6.83
C PHE A 36 -6.20 2.99 5.50
N SER A 37 -7.21 3.54 4.85
CA SER A 37 -7.02 4.37 3.65
C SER A 37 -8.14 5.39 3.49
N TRP A 38 -7.79 6.61 3.08
CA TRP A 38 -8.75 7.63 2.66
C TRP A 38 -9.26 7.36 1.25
N SER A 39 -10.52 7.71 0.98
CA SER A 39 -11.00 7.79 -0.40
C SER A 39 -10.25 8.89 -1.16
N PRO A 40 -10.07 8.75 -2.49
CA PRO A 40 -9.36 9.76 -3.31
C PRO A 40 -9.94 11.18 -3.22
N ASP A 41 -11.25 11.29 -3.00
CA ASP A 41 -11.95 12.57 -2.81
C ASP A 41 -11.89 13.09 -1.36
N GLY A 42 -11.33 12.30 -0.44
CA GLY A 42 -11.21 12.62 0.98
C GLY A 42 -12.53 12.68 1.76
N LYS A 43 -13.66 12.23 1.18
CA LYS A 43 -14.98 12.29 1.84
C LYS A 43 -15.33 11.07 2.66
N SER A 44 -14.60 9.99 2.46
CA SER A 44 -14.81 8.71 3.15
C SER A 44 -13.47 8.12 3.58
N LEU A 45 -13.54 7.16 4.46
CA LEU A 45 -12.40 6.34 4.86
C LEU A 45 -12.78 4.86 4.79
N ALA A 46 -11.80 4.03 4.52
CA ALA A 46 -11.90 2.59 4.61
C ALA A 46 -10.89 2.07 5.62
N TYR A 47 -11.24 1.05 6.36
CA TYR A 47 -10.33 0.36 7.24
C TYR A 47 -10.62 -1.13 7.30
N LEU A 48 -9.60 -1.89 7.63
CA LEU A 48 -9.70 -3.32 7.94
C LEU A 48 -9.73 -3.50 9.45
N ALA A 49 -10.75 -4.18 9.93
CA ALA A 49 -10.88 -4.56 11.34
C ALA A 49 -11.03 -6.07 11.48
N LEU A 50 -10.27 -6.65 12.41
CA LEU A 50 -10.40 -8.07 12.75
C LEU A 50 -11.64 -8.25 13.64
N LYS A 51 -12.55 -9.12 13.23
CA LYS A 51 -13.72 -9.51 14.03
C LYS A 51 -14.10 -10.94 13.67
N ASP A 52 -14.33 -11.76 14.69
CA ASP A 52 -14.74 -13.16 14.53
C ASP A 52 -13.78 -13.97 13.62
N ASN A 53 -12.46 -13.76 13.77
CA ASN A 53 -11.40 -14.34 12.94
C ASN A 53 -11.47 -14.02 11.44
N LEU A 54 -12.25 -13.01 11.05
CA LEU A 54 -12.34 -12.49 9.71
C LEU A 54 -11.95 -11.01 9.67
N ILE A 55 -11.31 -10.63 8.59
CA ILE A 55 -11.09 -9.22 8.29
C ILE A 55 -12.35 -8.65 7.67
N ASN A 56 -12.86 -7.59 8.27
CA ASN A 56 -13.99 -6.81 7.78
C ASN A 56 -13.47 -5.53 7.12
N LEU A 57 -13.79 -5.33 5.86
CA LEU A 57 -13.65 -4.04 5.21
C LEU A 57 -14.82 -3.16 5.63
N VAL A 58 -14.51 -2.11 6.35
CA VAL A 58 -15.48 -1.12 6.81
C VAL A 58 -15.27 0.19 6.07
N ILE A 59 -16.35 0.77 5.58
CA ILE A 59 -16.37 2.11 5.00
C ILE A 59 -17.16 3.02 5.92
N ALA A 60 -16.60 4.20 6.21
CA ALA A 60 -17.23 5.23 7.01
C ALA A 60 -17.11 6.59 6.30
N ASP A 61 -17.83 7.60 6.78
CA ASP A 61 -17.60 8.97 6.35
C ASP A 61 -16.25 9.49 6.86
N ALA A 62 -15.81 10.62 6.34
CA ALA A 62 -14.49 11.18 6.67
C ALA A 62 -14.34 11.62 8.14
N SER A 63 -15.40 11.61 8.93
CA SER A 63 -15.36 11.84 10.37
C SER A 63 -15.34 10.54 11.19
N GLY A 64 -15.30 9.38 10.53
CA GLY A 64 -15.36 8.08 11.19
C GLY A 64 -16.76 7.63 11.60
N LYS A 65 -17.78 8.43 11.28
CA LYS A 65 -19.17 8.09 11.59
C LYS A 65 -19.78 7.21 10.49
N ASN A 66 -20.95 6.61 10.81
CA ASN A 66 -21.70 5.77 9.90
C ASN A 66 -20.90 4.58 9.33
N PRO A 67 -20.14 3.82 10.15
CA PRO A 67 -19.37 2.70 9.68
C PRO A 67 -20.27 1.59 9.14
N LYS A 68 -19.94 1.08 7.96
CA LYS A 68 -20.64 -0.03 7.32
C LYS A 68 -19.67 -1.10 6.87
N THR A 69 -19.83 -2.32 7.33
CA THR A 69 -19.09 -3.47 6.79
C THR A 69 -19.60 -3.77 5.38
N THR A 70 -18.70 -3.74 4.41
CA THR A 70 -19.01 -3.93 2.99
C THR A 70 -18.51 -5.25 2.44
N PHE A 71 -17.42 -5.79 3.02
CA PHE A 71 -16.83 -7.05 2.56
C PHE A 71 -16.12 -7.76 3.73
N ARG A 72 -16.00 -9.09 3.64
CA ARG A 72 -15.29 -9.92 4.62
C ARG A 72 -14.34 -10.87 3.90
N THR A 73 -13.17 -11.09 4.49
CA THR A 73 -12.13 -11.98 3.96
C THR A 73 -11.36 -12.68 5.08
N PRO A 74 -10.89 -13.92 4.86
CA PRO A 74 -9.99 -14.59 5.80
C PRO A 74 -8.53 -14.11 5.70
N ILE A 75 -8.19 -13.19 4.78
CA ILE A 75 -6.82 -12.67 4.65
C ILE A 75 -6.55 -11.69 5.80
N THR A 76 -5.92 -12.18 6.87
CA THR A 76 -5.77 -11.46 8.14
C THR A 76 -4.73 -10.35 8.12
N ASP A 77 -3.71 -10.46 7.27
CA ASP A 77 -2.56 -9.55 7.23
C ASP A 77 -2.55 -8.69 5.96
N ALA A 78 -3.74 -8.25 5.54
CA ALA A 78 -3.85 -7.37 4.38
C ALA A 78 -3.63 -5.90 4.74
N ARG A 79 -3.01 -5.17 3.80
CA ARG A 79 -3.01 -3.70 3.75
C ARG A 79 -3.97 -3.25 2.65
N ILE A 80 -4.64 -2.11 2.85
CA ILE A 80 -5.54 -1.55 1.83
C ILE A 80 -5.04 -0.22 1.30
N SER A 81 -5.40 0.04 0.03
CA SER A 81 -5.29 1.34 -0.62
C SER A 81 -6.60 1.64 -1.34
N TRP A 82 -7.19 2.80 -1.07
CA TRP A 82 -8.39 3.23 -1.79
C TRP A 82 -7.99 3.87 -3.11
N VAL A 83 -8.02 3.09 -4.18
CA VAL A 83 -7.43 3.43 -5.47
C VAL A 83 -8.30 4.40 -6.29
N SER A 84 -9.61 4.17 -6.28
CA SER A 84 -10.57 5.00 -7.01
C SER A 84 -11.95 4.95 -6.35
N SER A 85 -12.91 5.73 -6.82
CA SER A 85 -14.30 5.67 -6.33
C SER A 85 -14.86 4.25 -6.31
N GLU A 86 -14.44 3.40 -7.25
CA GLU A 86 -14.94 2.04 -7.45
C GLU A 86 -14.02 0.94 -6.95
N LYS A 87 -12.75 1.25 -6.59
CA LYS A 87 -11.76 0.21 -6.34
C LYS A 87 -11.03 0.43 -5.02
N ILE A 88 -11.04 -0.59 -4.16
CA ILE A 88 -10.16 -0.70 -3.00
C ILE A 88 -9.22 -1.89 -3.24
N ALA A 89 -7.93 -1.63 -3.24
CA ALA A 89 -6.91 -2.65 -3.37
C ALA A 89 -6.57 -3.26 -2.02
N PHE A 90 -6.29 -4.56 -2.03
CA PHE A 90 -5.79 -5.33 -0.90
C PHE A 90 -4.44 -5.91 -1.28
N GLN A 91 -3.46 -5.75 -0.44
CA GLN A 91 -2.16 -6.37 -0.58
C GLN A 91 -1.90 -7.22 0.66
N THR A 92 -1.52 -8.47 0.49
CA THR A 92 -1.06 -9.31 1.62
C THR A 92 0.19 -8.69 2.25
N ALA A 93 0.45 -8.95 3.51
CA ALA A 93 1.66 -8.48 4.18
C ALA A 93 2.91 -8.89 3.37
N PRO A 94 3.77 -7.96 3.01
CA PRO A 94 4.93 -8.28 2.21
C PRO A 94 6.00 -8.97 3.06
N SER A 95 6.55 -10.07 2.54
CA SER A 95 7.71 -10.75 3.11
C SER A 95 8.58 -11.35 2.01
N GLY A 96 9.90 -11.15 2.09
CA GLY A 96 10.86 -11.79 1.20
C GLY A 96 10.89 -13.32 1.32
N LEU A 97 10.28 -13.86 2.37
CA LEU A 97 10.22 -15.30 2.65
C LEU A 97 8.89 -15.95 2.26
N ALA A 98 7.88 -15.17 1.89
CA ALA A 98 6.55 -15.65 1.55
C ALA A 98 6.01 -15.00 0.28
N GLU A 99 5.17 -15.75 -0.43
CA GLU A 99 4.47 -15.25 -1.60
C GLU A 99 3.36 -14.27 -1.20
N GLY A 100 3.38 -13.09 -1.83
CA GLY A 100 2.37 -12.06 -1.68
C GLY A 100 1.47 -11.94 -2.91
N PHE A 101 0.30 -11.34 -2.69
CA PHE A 101 -0.73 -11.14 -3.71
C PHE A 101 -1.34 -9.75 -3.58
N ILE A 102 -1.80 -9.22 -4.70
CA ILE A 102 -2.61 -8.01 -4.77
C ILE A 102 -3.98 -8.39 -5.33
N PHE A 103 -5.01 -7.97 -4.59
CA PHE A 103 -6.41 -8.13 -4.99
C PHE A 103 -7.06 -6.77 -5.13
N ALA A 104 -8.19 -6.72 -5.81
CA ALA A 104 -9.07 -5.56 -5.88
C ALA A 104 -10.49 -5.94 -5.49
N PHE A 105 -11.09 -5.11 -4.65
CA PHE A 105 -12.50 -5.13 -4.33
C PHE A 105 -13.20 -4.05 -5.16
N ALA A 106 -14.14 -4.45 -6.01
CA ALA A 106 -14.99 -3.57 -6.80
C ALA A 106 -16.26 -3.23 -6.01
N ARG A 107 -16.45 -1.96 -5.67
CA ARG A 107 -17.52 -1.51 -4.77
C ARG A 107 -18.91 -1.66 -5.36
N SER A 108 -19.08 -1.44 -6.67
CA SER A 108 -20.38 -1.53 -7.35
C SER A 108 -20.91 -2.97 -7.48
N SER A 109 -20.01 -3.93 -7.69
CA SER A 109 -20.36 -5.34 -7.93
C SER A 109 -20.08 -6.26 -6.73
N ASN A 110 -19.42 -5.76 -5.68
CA ASN A 110 -18.86 -6.54 -4.58
C ASN A 110 -17.90 -7.66 -5.03
N ALA A 111 -17.35 -7.54 -6.24
CA ALA A 111 -16.42 -8.54 -6.77
C ALA A 111 -15.04 -8.38 -6.11
N PHE A 112 -14.44 -9.50 -5.70
CA PHE A 112 -13.09 -9.56 -5.18
C PHE A 112 -12.24 -10.42 -6.11
N SER A 113 -11.21 -9.85 -6.71
CA SER A 113 -10.41 -10.53 -7.75
C SER A 113 -8.92 -10.28 -7.57
N LYS A 114 -8.12 -11.28 -7.95
CA LYS A 114 -6.67 -11.14 -7.98
C LYS A 114 -6.25 -10.21 -9.12
N VAL A 115 -5.38 -9.25 -8.81
CA VAL A 115 -4.80 -8.30 -9.77
C VAL A 115 -3.39 -8.72 -10.15
N TYR A 116 -2.56 -9.08 -9.16
CA TYR A 116 -1.16 -9.44 -9.37
C TYR A 116 -0.68 -10.47 -8.35
N GLY A 117 0.40 -11.16 -8.67
CA GLY A 117 1.04 -12.18 -7.84
C GLY A 117 0.85 -13.60 -8.40
N PRO A 118 1.61 -14.58 -7.86
CA PRO A 118 2.43 -14.46 -6.64
C PRO A 118 3.72 -13.64 -6.84
N GLY A 119 4.26 -13.11 -5.74
CA GLY A 119 5.55 -12.44 -5.71
C GLY A 119 6.12 -12.42 -4.29
N PHE A 120 7.40 -12.76 -4.14
CA PHE A 120 8.09 -12.68 -2.85
C PHE A 120 8.41 -11.21 -2.53
N GLY A 121 8.22 -10.78 -1.29
CA GLY A 121 8.45 -9.40 -0.89
C GLY A 121 7.58 -8.39 -1.64
N LEU A 122 6.45 -8.83 -2.19
CA LEU A 122 5.61 -8.03 -3.06
C LEU A 122 5.05 -6.81 -2.33
N GLN A 123 5.39 -5.62 -2.83
CA GLN A 123 4.81 -4.35 -2.41
C GLN A 123 4.22 -3.62 -3.62
N SER A 124 3.23 -2.76 -3.39
CA SER A 124 2.54 -2.02 -4.44
C SER A 124 2.27 -0.58 -4.07
N LEU A 125 2.45 0.31 -5.03
CA LEU A 125 2.06 1.71 -4.95
C LEU A 125 1.22 2.07 -6.19
N TRP A 126 -0.06 2.27 -6.00
CA TRP A 126 -1.00 2.54 -7.08
C TRP A 126 -0.87 3.98 -7.60
N SER A 127 -0.96 4.14 -8.91
CA SER A 127 -1.06 5.45 -9.55
C SER A 127 -2.36 6.16 -9.12
N PRO A 128 -2.38 7.51 -9.08
CA PRO A 128 -3.56 8.27 -8.65
C PRO A 128 -4.83 8.01 -9.48
N ASN A 129 -4.67 7.59 -10.75
CA ASN A 129 -5.79 7.21 -11.62
C ASN A 129 -6.16 5.71 -11.54
N GLY A 130 -5.41 4.92 -10.78
CA GLY A 130 -5.67 3.49 -10.56
C GLY A 130 -5.45 2.58 -11.76
N THR A 131 -4.73 3.04 -12.80
CA THR A 131 -4.46 2.26 -14.02
C THR A 131 -3.13 1.54 -13.99
N GLN A 132 -2.18 2.03 -13.21
CA GLN A 132 -0.84 1.48 -13.08
C GLN A 132 -0.50 1.21 -11.60
N ILE A 133 0.41 0.27 -11.41
CA ILE A 133 0.94 -0.09 -10.10
C ILE A 133 2.46 -0.12 -10.21
N LEU A 134 3.15 0.71 -9.41
CA LEU A 134 4.56 0.47 -9.15
C LEU A 134 4.64 -0.74 -8.23
N LEU A 135 5.42 -1.73 -8.63
CA LEU A 135 5.65 -2.96 -7.89
C LEU A 135 7.11 -3.07 -7.48
N SER A 136 7.38 -3.55 -6.29
CA SER A 136 8.67 -4.09 -5.91
C SER A 136 8.54 -5.52 -5.41
N GLN A 137 9.52 -6.35 -5.72
CA GLN A 137 9.57 -7.76 -5.37
C GLN A 137 11.00 -8.16 -5.01
N ALA A 138 11.16 -9.10 -4.09
CA ALA A 138 12.46 -9.68 -3.77
C ALA A 138 13.01 -10.46 -4.98
N ALA A 139 14.27 -10.20 -5.32
CA ALA A 139 14.99 -10.93 -6.35
C ALA A 139 15.69 -12.15 -5.74
N ARG A 140 15.01 -13.32 -5.76
CA ARG A 140 15.48 -14.54 -5.07
C ARG A 140 16.80 -15.10 -5.57
N GLU A 141 17.12 -14.93 -6.85
CA GLU A 141 18.30 -15.55 -7.47
C GLU A 141 19.61 -14.84 -7.16
N ASN A 142 19.55 -13.49 -7.05
CA ASN A 142 20.74 -12.65 -6.90
C ASN A 142 20.70 -11.73 -5.67
N GLY A 143 19.68 -11.87 -4.83
CA GLY A 143 19.38 -10.89 -3.79
C GLY A 143 18.86 -9.56 -4.37
N GLY A 144 18.47 -8.62 -3.52
CA GLY A 144 18.00 -7.30 -3.93
C GLY A 144 16.53 -7.22 -4.30
N ILE A 145 16.18 -6.23 -5.11
CA ILE A 145 14.80 -5.86 -5.42
C ILE A 145 14.62 -5.76 -6.93
N LYS A 146 13.56 -6.34 -7.45
CA LYS A 146 13.03 -6.09 -8.80
C LYS A 146 11.92 -5.05 -8.70
N THR A 147 12.07 -3.92 -9.37
CA THR A 147 11.07 -2.86 -9.42
C THR A 147 10.53 -2.72 -10.83
N GLY A 148 9.25 -2.44 -10.97
CA GLY A 148 8.64 -2.27 -12.30
C GLY A 148 7.22 -1.74 -12.22
N ILE A 149 6.66 -1.40 -13.37
CA ILE A 149 5.32 -0.87 -13.51
C ILE A 149 4.41 -1.95 -14.12
N TYR A 150 3.28 -2.18 -13.47
CA TYR A 150 2.24 -3.07 -13.96
C TYR A 150 1.04 -2.26 -14.46
N ASP A 151 0.71 -2.42 -15.73
CA ASP A 151 -0.52 -1.88 -16.34
C ASP A 151 -1.69 -2.82 -16.05
N THR A 152 -2.69 -2.35 -15.32
CA THR A 152 -3.79 -3.20 -14.85
C THR A 152 -4.78 -3.58 -15.96
N ALA A 153 -4.89 -2.77 -17.01
CA ALA A 153 -5.78 -3.03 -18.14
C ALA A 153 -5.15 -4.01 -19.14
N LYS A 154 -3.87 -3.78 -19.49
CA LYS A 154 -3.12 -4.65 -20.39
C LYS A 154 -2.64 -5.93 -19.72
N LYS A 155 -2.60 -5.96 -18.37
CA LYS A 155 -2.00 -7.04 -17.56
C LYS A 155 -0.53 -7.28 -17.92
N GLN A 156 0.22 -6.23 -18.16
CA GLN A 156 1.62 -6.27 -18.56
C GLN A 156 2.50 -5.63 -17.49
N TYR A 157 3.62 -6.29 -17.20
CA TYR A 157 4.66 -5.79 -16.32
C TYR A 157 5.85 -5.32 -17.16
N ALA A 158 6.33 -4.12 -16.89
CA ALA A 158 7.54 -3.55 -17.45
C ALA A 158 8.55 -3.32 -16.32
N ALA A 159 9.71 -3.96 -16.43
CA ALA A 159 10.79 -3.77 -15.47
C ALA A 159 11.39 -2.36 -15.60
N LEU A 160 11.80 -1.80 -14.47
CA LEU A 160 12.53 -0.54 -14.37
C LEU A 160 14.00 -0.84 -14.06
N ASP A 161 14.87 0.05 -14.53
CA ASP A 161 16.31 0.02 -14.23
C ASP A 161 16.62 0.71 -12.88
N VAL A 162 15.83 0.42 -11.87
CA VAL A 162 16.01 0.86 -10.49
C VAL A 162 15.63 -0.26 -9.53
N SER A 163 16.35 -0.35 -8.42
CA SER A 163 16.10 -1.34 -7.36
C SER A 163 15.70 -0.63 -6.09
N THR A 164 14.39 -0.54 -5.81
CA THR A 164 13.90 0.12 -4.61
C THR A 164 12.58 -0.49 -4.13
N LEU A 165 12.25 -0.24 -2.86
CA LEU A 165 10.96 -0.59 -2.28
C LEU A 165 9.91 0.47 -2.65
N THR A 166 8.67 0.06 -2.89
CA THR A 166 7.59 1.01 -3.18
C THR A 166 7.30 1.97 -2.03
N ASP A 167 7.61 1.58 -0.78
CA ASP A 167 7.48 2.43 0.41
C ASP A 167 8.46 3.64 0.39
N LYS A 168 9.47 3.60 -0.48
CA LYS A 168 10.44 4.68 -0.71
C LYS A 168 10.08 5.54 -1.93
N CYS A 169 8.86 5.38 -2.48
CA CYS A 169 8.42 6.05 -3.70
C CYS A 169 7.12 6.83 -3.50
N VAL A 170 6.90 7.83 -4.34
CA VAL A 170 5.66 8.59 -4.42
C VAL A 170 5.33 8.93 -5.87
N TRP A 171 4.04 8.87 -6.22
CA TRP A 171 3.57 9.39 -7.50
C TRP A 171 3.52 10.93 -7.45
N GLY A 172 4.24 11.60 -8.35
CA GLY A 172 4.18 13.05 -8.58
C GLY A 172 3.04 13.47 -9.50
N GLY A 173 2.16 12.54 -9.87
CA GLY A 173 1.04 12.67 -10.79
C GLY A 173 0.72 11.31 -11.38
N THR A 174 0.17 11.25 -12.59
CA THR A 174 -0.16 9.97 -13.25
C THR A 174 0.97 9.39 -14.11
N LYS A 175 2.02 10.17 -14.34
CA LYS A 175 3.10 9.83 -15.27
C LYS A 175 4.50 9.86 -14.65
N GLU A 176 4.62 10.43 -13.48
CA GLU A 176 5.90 10.61 -12.81
C GLU A 176 5.90 9.91 -11.45
N ILE A 177 6.99 9.22 -11.15
CA ILE A 177 7.25 8.64 -9.83
C ILE A 177 8.59 9.19 -9.35
N VAL A 178 8.67 9.55 -8.08
CA VAL A 178 9.93 9.92 -7.42
C VAL A 178 10.23 8.87 -6.38
N CYS A 179 11.43 8.31 -6.42
CA CYS A 179 11.87 7.27 -5.50
C CYS A 179 13.18 7.62 -4.82
N ALA A 180 13.33 7.24 -3.57
CA ALA A 180 14.61 7.08 -2.92
C ALA A 180 15.15 5.68 -3.24
N VAL A 181 16.28 5.61 -3.93
CA VAL A 181 16.87 4.36 -4.42
C VAL A 181 18.14 4.08 -3.62
N PRO A 182 18.23 2.93 -2.92
CA PRO A 182 19.44 2.52 -2.22
C PRO A 182 20.64 2.50 -3.15
N ARG A 183 21.77 3.09 -2.70
CA ARG A 183 23.05 3.03 -3.43
C ARG A 183 23.68 1.65 -3.32
N ASP A 184 23.41 0.98 -2.21
CA ASP A 184 23.91 -0.35 -1.91
C ASP A 184 22.87 -1.11 -1.07
N ILE A 185 22.76 -2.40 -1.32
CA ILE A 185 21.94 -3.34 -0.54
C ILE A 185 22.90 -4.42 -0.05
N PRO A 186 23.19 -4.50 1.26
CA PRO A 186 24.11 -5.48 1.80
C PRO A 186 23.70 -6.92 1.44
N ALA A 187 24.69 -7.76 1.21
CA ALA A 187 24.44 -9.18 1.00
C ALA A 187 23.67 -9.78 2.20
N LEU A 188 22.79 -10.72 1.94
CA LEU A 188 21.95 -11.40 2.94
C LEU A 188 20.80 -10.56 3.52
N THR A 189 20.60 -9.31 3.06
CA THR A 189 19.43 -8.53 3.44
C THR A 189 18.14 -9.18 2.92
N VAL A 190 17.19 -9.44 3.81
CA VAL A 190 15.88 -10.00 3.45
C VAL A 190 14.88 -8.85 3.29
N LEU A 191 14.64 -8.45 2.06
CA LEU A 191 13.72 -7.33 1.78
C LEU A 191 12.32 -7.83 1.37
N PRO A 192 11.27 -7.15 1.83
CA PRO A 192 11.27 -5.90 2.62
C PRO A 192 11.33 -6.10 4.15
N ASP A 193 11.50 -7.32 4.65
CA ASP A 193 11.38 -7.65 6.08
C ASP A 193 12.36 -6.83 6.93
N ASP A 194 13.65 -6.77 6.57
CA ASP A 194 14.67 -6.01 7.30
C ASP A 194 14.40 -4.50 7.28
N TRP A 195 13.88 -3.99 6.16
CA TRP A 195 13.42 -2.59 6.08
C TRP A 195 12.26 -2.32 7.03
N LEU A 196 11.26 -3.19 7.04
CA LEU A 196 10.07 -3.04 7.88
C LEU A 196 10.36 -3.17 9.37
N ARG A 197 11.42 -3.90 9.74
CA ARG A 197 11.91 -4.01 11.12
C ARG A 197 12.87 -2.90 11.53
N GLY A 198 13.31 -2.05 10.57
CA GLY A 198 14.32 -1.03 10.81
C GLY A 198 15.74 -1.60 10.96
N GLU A 199 15.99 -2.81 10.46
CA GLU A 199 17.29 -3.49 10.46
C GLU A 199 18.10 -3.18 9.19
N PHE A 200 17.50 -2.57 8.19
CA PHE A 200 18.13 -2.10 6.97
C PHE A 200 18.07 -0.58 6.88
N ASP A 201 19.22 0.05 6.86
CA ASP A 201 19.41 1.47 6.57
C ASP A 201 20.20 1.63 5.28
N SER A 202 19.90 2.64 4.48
CA SER A 202 20.54 2.86 3.19
C SER A 202 20.82 4.32 2.91
N GLY A 203 22.00 4.60 2.40
CA GLY A 203 22.27 5.87 1.71
C GLY A 203 21.58 5.88 0.36
N ASP A 204 20.58 6.75 0.20
CA ASP A 204 19.76 6.79 -1.01
C ASP A 204 20.22 7.87 -1.99
N ARG A 205 19.89 7.68 -3.26
CA ARG A 205 19.81 8.72 -4.28
C ARG A 205 18.35 8.95 -4.65
N ILE A 206 17.99 10.16 -5.04
CA ILE A 206 16.63 10.46 -5.51
C ILE A 206 16.60 10.27 -7.02
N VAL A 207 15.64 9.48 -7.47
CA VAL A 207 15.47 9.15 -8.88
C VAL A 207 14.06 9.52 -9.31
N ARG A 208 13.95 10.17 -10.45
CA ARG A 208 12.69 10.43 -11.14
C ARG A 208 12.46 9.36 -12.21
N ILE A 209 11.25 8.83 -12.28
CA ILE A 209 10.86 7.79 -13.23
C ILE A 209 9.70 8.29 -14.07
N ASP A 210 9.85 8.26 -15.39
CA ASP A 210 8.77 8.46 -16.35
C ASP A 210 8.01 7.13 -16.50
N ALA A 211 6.79 7.08 -15.97
CA ALA A 211 5.97 5.87 -15.94
C ALA A 211 5.38 5.49 -17.31
N GLU A 212 5.39 6.40 -18.30
CA GLU A 212 4.95 6.09 -19.66
C GLU A 212 6.07 5.47 -20.50
N LYS A 213 7.29 5.94 -20.30
CA LYS A 213 8.47 5.48 -21.04
C LYS A 213 9.20 4.33 -20.32
N ASN A 214 8.89 4.08 -19.06
CA ASN A 214 9.63 3.17 -18.16
C ASN A 214 11.13 3.52 -18.07
N GLN A 215 11.45 4.80 -17.98
CA GLN A 215 12.81 5.32 -17.92
C GLN A 215 13.03 6.07 -16.62
N SER A 216 14.24 5.98 -16.09
CA SER A 216 14.67 6.67 -14.88
C SER A 216 15.74 7.73 -15.18
N GLU A 217 15.69 8.83 -14.43
CA GLU A 217 16.66 9.92 -14.45
C GLU A 217 17.04 10.27 -13.00
N ASP A 218 18.34 10.52 -12.75
CA ASP A 218 18.89 10.96 -11.45
C ASP A 218 18.62 12.44 -11.20
#